data_abbe15ced81cc177d62f2aa38d070ba2
#
_entry.id   abbe15ced81cc177d62f2aa38d070ba2
#
_cell.length_a   1.000
_cell.length_b   1.000
_cell.length_c   1.000
_cell.angle_alpha   90.00
_cell.angle_beta   90.00
_cell.angle_gamma   90.00
#
_symmetry.space_group_name_H-M   'P 1'
#
loop_
_entity.id
_entity.type
_entity.pdbx_description
1 polymer ?
#
loop_
_entity_poly.entity_id
_entity_poly.type
_entity_poly.pdbx_seq_one_letter_code
_entity_poly.pdbx_strand_id
1 'polypeptide(L)'
;MKRILFFSIPLLVALNLFAKEVYVGSGPDAHERLQEALILMEEGDTLIIKSGYYEFEDGLSLDVDNVTVRGEGIDSTILDFKNQQSGAQGLLVTSDRVTLKDFSILDAKGDALKVIGAKGINMINLKTEWTGGPKSTNG
;
A
#
# COMPACT_ATOMS: atom_id res chain seq x y z
N MET A 1 48.43 -19.19 -38.45
CA MET A 1 47.65 -19.54 -37.24
C MET A 1 46.53 -18.55 -37.08
N LYS A 2 45.29 -18.97 -37.28
CA LYS A 2 44.12 -18.13 -37.02
C LYS A 2 43.80 -18.21 -35.56
N ARG A 3 43.95 -17.09 -34.82
CA ARG A 3 43.45 -16.97 -33.46
C ARG A 3 41.92 -16.78 -33.53
N ILE A 4 41.18 -17.76 -33.03
CA ILE A 4 39.74 -17.61 -32.83
C ILE A 4 39.55 -16.88 -31.52
N LEU A 5 39.16 -15.61 -31.60
CA LEU A 5 38.75 -14.82 -30.45
C LEU A 5 37.30 -15.20 -30.11
N PHE A 6 37.11 -15.98 -29.04
CA PHE A 6 35.80 -16.18 -28.46
C PHE A 6 35.46 -14.97 -27.60
N PHE A 7 34.61 -14.07 -28.13
CA PHE A 7 33.94 -13.10 -27.30
C PHE A 7 32.77 -13.83 -26.60
N SER A 8 32.96 -14.20 -25.35
CA SER A 8 31.79 -14.51 -24.52
C SER A 8 31.08 -13.18 -24.26
N ILE A 9 30.01 -12.91 -24.97
CA ILE A 9 29.09 -11.86 -24.65
C ILE A 9 28.36 -12.37 -23.39
N PRO A 10 28.52 -11.72 -22.22
CA PRO A 10 27.69 -12.06 -21.10
C PRO A 10 26.26 -11.79 -21.57
N LEU A 11 25.42 -12.82 -21.53
CA LEU A 11 23.99 -12.65 -21.70
C LEU A 11 23.53 -11.76 -20.54
N LEU A 12 23.54 -10.45 -20.79
CA LEU A 12 22.90 -9.51 -19.89
C LEU A 12 21.40 -9.80 -20.00
N VAL A 13 20.92 -10.73 -19.16
CA VAL A 13 19.50 -10.81 -18.88
C VAL A 13 19.19 -9.51 -18.17
N ALA A 14 18.86 -8.49 -18.93
CA ALA A 14 18.20 -7.32 -18.41
C ALA A 14 16.87 -7.85 -17.86
N LEU A 15 16.85 -8.15 -16.56
CA LEU A 15 15.61 -8.19 -15.79
C LEU A 15 15.05 -6.78 -15.91
N ASN A 16 14.23 -6.59 -16.94
CA ASN A 16 13.36 -5.43 -17.01
C ASN A 16 12.37 -5.59 -15.86
N LEU A 17 12.80 -5.17 -14.67
CA LEU A 17 11.92 -4.87 -13.56
C LEU A 17 11.12 -3.63 -13.96
N PHE A 18 10.13 -3.84 -14.83
CA PHE A 18 9.16 -2.81 -15.13
C PHE A 18 8.33 -2.61 -13.86
N ALA A 19 8.42 -1.41 -13.28
CA ALA A 19 7.46 -0.95 -12.30
C ALA A 19 6.06 -1.17 -12.85
N LYS A 20 5.23 -1.94 -12.13
CA LYS A 20 3.85 -2.19 -12.53
C LYS A 20 2.92 -1.25 -11.79
N GLU A 21 1.78 -0.99 -12.41
CA GLU A 21 0.63 -0.42 -11.77
C GLU A 21 -0.39 -1.53 -11.49
N VAL A 22 -0.78 -1.67 -10.25
CA VAL A 22 -1.81 -2.62 -9.81
C VAL A 22 -3.03 -1.82 -9.36
N TYR A 23 -4.20 -2.23 -9.79
CA TYR A 23 -5.47 -1.53 -9.49
C TYR A 23 -6.36 -2.40 -8.61
N VAL A 24 -6.87 -1.82 -7.55
CA VAL A 24 -7.88 -2.45 -6.69
C VAL A 24 -9.11 -1.55 -6.62
N GLY A 25 -10.27 -2.10 -6.97
CA GLY A 25 -11.57 -1.43 -6.87
C GLY A 25 -12.32 -1.85 -5.61
N SER A 26 -13.33 -1.05 -5.21
CA SER A 26 -14.24 -1.36 -4.12
C SER A 26 -15.17 -2.54 -4.47
N GLY A 27 -15.99 -2.94 -3.53
CA GLY A 27 -16.96 -4.02 -3.71
C GLY A 27 -16.64 -5.26 -2.88
N PRO A 28 -17.27 -6.41 -3.18
CA PRO A 28 -17.05 -7.64 -2.42
C PRO A 28 -15.57 -8.02 -2.34
N ASP A 29 -15.17 -8.51 -1.17
CA ASP A 29 -13.80 -8.97 -0.89
C ASP A 29 -12.71 -7.91 -1.14
N ALA A 30 -13.07 -6.62 -1.07
CA ALA A 30 -12.13 -5.53 -1.30
C ALA A 30 -10.99 -5.54 -0.27
N HIS A 31 -11.28 -5.95 0.98
CA HIS A 31 -10.28 -6.08 2.03
C HIS A 31 -9.21 -7.11 1.64
N GLU A 32 -9.62 -8.32 1.29
CA GLU A 32 -8.72 -9.41 0.91
C GLU A 32 -7.92 -9.04 -0.33
N ARG A 33 -8.56 -8.49 -1.35
CA ARG A 33 -7.89 -8.08 -2.59
C ARG A 33 -6.88 -6.95 -2.36
N LEU A 34 -7.21 -6.00 -1.50
CA LEU A 34 -6.29 -4.91 -1.18
C LEU A 34 -5.09 -5.42 -0.36
N GLN A 35 -5.34 -6.26 0.66
CA GLN A 35 -4.26 -6.84 1.45
C GLN A 35 -3.37 -7.76 0.60
N GLU A 36 -3.95 -8.58 -0.27
CA GLU A 36 -3.20 -9.41 -1.21
C GLU A 36 -2.33 -8.55 -2.14
N ALA A 37 -2.88 -7.47 -2.69
CA ALA A 37 -2.12 -6.56 -3.53
C ALA A 37 -0.93 -5.95 -2.77
N LEU A 38 -1.12 -5.51 -1.51
CA LEU A 38 -0.05 -4.97 -0.67
C LEU A 38 1.06 -5.99 -0.39
N ILE A 39 0.72 -7.28 -0.25
CA ILE A 39 1.67 -8.37 -0.02
C ILE A 39 2.45 -8.70 -1.30
N LEU A 40 1.78 -8.68 -2.44
CA LEU A 40 2.35 -9.10 -3.73
C LEU A 40 3.08 -7.99 -4.48
N MET A 41 3.08 -6.76 -3.97
CA MET A 41 3.87 -5.66 -4.54
C MET A 41 5.36 -6.02 -4.60
N GLU A 42 6.02 -5.55 -5.64
CA GLU A 42 7.47 -5.59 -5.77
C GLU A 42 8.04 -4.17 -5.73
N GLU A 43 9.32 -4.04 -5.42
CA GLU A 43 9.98 -2.73 -5.41
C GLU A 43 9.77 -1.99 -6.72
N GLY A 44 9.37 -0.73 -6.63
CA GLY A 44 9.06 0.12 -7.78
C GLY A 44 7.58 0.13 -8.20
N ASP A 45 6.78 -0.79 -7.69
CA ASP A 45 5.35 -0.88 -8.03
C ASP A 45 4.54 0.29 -7.46
N THR A 46 3.44 0.58 -8.14
CA THR A 46 2.40 1.48 -7.66
C THR A 46 1.09 0.73 -7.53
N LEU A 47 0.53 0.72 -6.33
CA LEU A 47 -0.83 0.26 -6.08
C LEU A 47 -1.78 1.45 -6.16
N ILE A 48 -2.78 1.35 -7.02
CA ILE A 48 -3.83 2.35 -7.19
C ILE A 48 -5.13 1.81 -6.60
N ILE A 49 -5.56 2.44 -5.51
CA ILE A 49 -6.84 2.16 -4.89
C ILE A 49 -7.87 3.06 -5.57
N LYS A 50 -8.70 2.47 -6.42
CA LYS A 50 -9.68 3.22 -7.20
C LYS A 50 -10.67 3.95 -6.31
N SER A 51 -11.27 5.00 -6.84
CA SER A 51 -12.36 5.71 -6.18
C SER A 51 -13.42 4.75 -5.68
N GLY A 52 -13.82 4.90 -4.44
CA GLY A 52 -14.81 4.06 -3.79
C GLY A 52 -14.72 4.12 -2.28
N TYR A 53 -15.68 3.50 -1.66
CA TYR A 53 -15.79 3.34 -0.22
C TYR A 53 -15.45 1.90 0.14
N TYR A 54 -14.45 1.74 1.02
CA TYR A 54 -13.91 0.43 1.40
C TYR A 54 -14.13 0.21 2.88
N GLU A 55 -14.80 -0.85 3.24
CA GLU A 55 -15.03 -1.24 4.64
C GLU A 55 -14.09 -2.36 5.05
N PHE A 56 -13.47 -2.22 6.22
CA PHE A 56 -12.48 -3.16 6.74
C PHE A 56 -12.86 -3.67 8.12
N GLU A 57 -12.74 -4.98 8.32
CA GLU A 57 -12.88 -5.63 9.62
C GLU A 57 -11.54 -5.91 10.29
N ASP A 58 -10.45 -5.74 9.55
CA ASP A 58 -9.08 -5.95 10.01
C ASP A 58 -8.16 -4.84 9.50
N GLY A 59 -6.98 -4.69 10.11
CA GLY A 59 -5.97 -3.76 9.64
C GLY A 59 -5.31 -4.21 8.35
N LEU A 60 -4.71 -3.25 7.65
CA LEU A 60 -3.88 -3.48 6.46
C LEU A 60 -2.39 -3.39 6.83
N SER A 61 -1.55 -4.16 6.17
CA SER A 61 -0.10 -4.16 6.37
C SER A 61 0.65 -4.04 5.06
N LEU A 62 1.69 -3.21 5.05
CA LEU A 62 2.62 -3.04 3.93
C LEU A 62 4.06 -3.21 4.42
N ASP A 63 4.77 -4.18 3.85
CA ASP A 63 6.16 -4.51 4.17
C ASP A 63 7.00 -4.73 2.91
N VAL A 64 6.87 -3.83 1.95
CA VAL A 64 7.66 -3.83 0.71
C VAL A 64 8.31 -2.48 0.53
N ASP A 65 9.63 -2.45 0.30
CA ASP A 65 10.39 -1.23 0.10
C ASP A 65 10.11 -0.58 -1.26
N ASN A 66 10.28 0.74 -1.31
CA ASN A 66 10.28 1.50 -2.56
C ASN A 66 9.02 1.30 -3.40
N VAL A 67 7.86 1.46 -2.80
CA VAL A 67 6.55 1.35 -3.46
C VAL A 67 5.71 2.59 -3.22
N THR A 68 4.72 2.77 -4.07
CA THR A 68 3.71 3.83 -3.94
C THR A 68 2.33 3.20 -3.76
N VAL A 69 1.61 3.65 -2.76
CA VAL A 69 0.17 3.34 -2.58
C VAL A 69 -0.59 4.65 -2.72
N ARG A 70 -1.44 4.75 -3.71
CA ARG A 70 -2.22 5.95 -3.94
C ARG A 70 -3.69 5.65 -4.18
N GLY A 71 -4.53 6.55 -3.70
CA GLY A 71 -5.93 6.64 -4.09
C GLY A 71 -6.14 7.61 -5.25
N GLU A 72 -7.38 7.99 -5.44
CA GLU A 72 -7.80 8.95 -6.47
C GLU A 72 -8.32 10.28 -5.86
N GLY A 73 -8.04 10.50 -4.58
CA GLY A 73 -8.36 11.71 -3.84
C GLY A 73 -8.89 11.40 -2.43
N ILE A 74 -8.70 12.35 -1.51
CA ILE A 74 -9.15 12.18 -0.10
C ILE A 74 -10.68 12.09 0.04
N ASP A 75 -11.42 12.64 -0.91
CA ASP A 75 -12.88 12.58 -0.94
C ASP A 75 -13.40 11.47 -1.87
N SER A 76 -12.51 10.79 -2.58
CA SER A 76 -12.84 9.79 -3.60
C SER A 76 -12.48 8.37 -3.19
N THR A 77 -11.32 8.18 -2.58
CA THR A 77 -10.86 6.88 -2.06
C THR A 77 -10.88 6.91 -0.55
N ILE A 78 -11.84 6.20 0.04
CA ILE A 78 -12.11 6.23 1.47
C ILE A 78 -11.98 4.84 2.06
N LEU A 79 -11.02 4.67 2.98
CA LEU A 79 -10.76 3.45 3.71
C LEU A 79 -11.40 3.58 5.10
N ASP A 80 -12.51 2.89 5.35
CA ASP A 80 -13.26 2.97 6.59
C ASP A 80 -13.06 1.73 7.46
N PHE A 81 -12.54 1.94 8.65
CA PHE A 81 -12.26 0.92 9.65
C PHE A 81 -13.26 0.89 10.81
N LYS A 82 -14.40 1.55 10.67
CA LYS A 82 -15.40 1.60 11.77
C LYS A 82 -15.87 0.23 12.26
N ASN A 83 -15.83 -0.78 11.38
CA ASN A 83 -16.19 -2.17 11.70
C ASN A 83 -14.98 -3.03 12.08
N GLN A 84 -13.83 -2.44 12.31
CA GLN A 84 -12.60 -3.15 12.63
C GLN A 84 -12.77 -3.97 13.91
N GLN A 85 -12.55 -5.28 13.81
CA GLN A 85 -12.66 -6.24 14.92
C GLN A 85 -11.29 -6.66 15.43
N SER A 86 -10.32 -6.81 14.54
CA SER A 86 -8.95 -7.18 14.86
C SER A 86 -7.95 -6.14 14.36
N GLY A 87 -6.75 -6.22 14.91
CA GLY A 87 -5.74 -5.20 14.69
C GLY A 87 -5.98 -3.93 15.51
N ALA A 88 -4.99 -3.09 15.59
CA ALA A 88 -5.04 -1.81 16.29
C ALA A 88 -4.75 -0.61 15.37
N GLN A 89 -4.37 -0.86 14.14
CA GLN A 89 -4.06 0.15 13.14
C GLN A 89 -4.96 0.00 11.92
N GLY A 90 -5.21 1.10 11.22
CA GLY A 90 -5.80 1.06 9.89
C GLY A 90 -4.78 0.52 8.88
N LEU A 91 -3.72 1.26 8.65
CA LEU A 91 -2.60 0.83 7.80
C LEU A 91 -1.30 0.82 8.60
N LEU A 92 -0.63 -0.33 8.64
CA LEU A 92 0.71 -0.49 9.19
C LEU A 92 1.75 -0.52 8.06
N VAL A 93 2.79 0.31 8.16
CA VAL A 93 3.93 0.32 7.23
C VAL A 93 5.20 -0.01 8.02
N THR A 94 5.91 -1.04 7.58
CA THR A 94 7.16 -1.51 8.21
C THR A 94 8.34 -1.51 7.24
N SER A 95 8.16 -0.95 6.05
CA SER A 95 9.15 -0.92 4.97
C SER A 95 9.62 0.50 4.64
N ASP A 96 10.77 0.61 3.98
CA ASP A 96 11.43 1.86 3.66
C ASP A 96 10.97 2.45 2.32
N ARG A 97 11.12 3.78 2.16
CA ARG A 97 10.89 4.49 0.90
C ARG A 97 9.50 4.24 0.31
N VAL A 98 8.50 4.31 1.16
CA VAL A 98 7.09 4.18 0.78
C VAL A 98 6.48 5.56 0.58
N THR A 99 5.73 5.72 -0.48
CA THR A 99 4.88 6.90 -0.71
C THR A 99 3.42 6.53 -0.56
N LEU A 100 2.72 7.23 0.30
CA LEU A 100 1.28 7.10 0.52
C LEU A 100 0.62 8.42 0.11
N LYS A 101 -0.40 8.37 -0.74
CA LYS A 101 -1.02 9.61 -1.21
C LYS A 101 -2.47 9.46 -1.68
N ASP A 102 -3.21 10.56 -1.57
CA ASP A 102 -4.52 10.75 -2.19
C ASP A 102 -5.61 9.78 -1.71
N PHE A 103 -5.67 9.49 -0.42
CA PHE A 103 -6.77 8.72 0.18
C PHE A 103 -7.05 9.11 1.62
N SER A 104 -8.20 8.69 2.12
CA SER A 104 -8.64 8.91 3.50
C SER A 104 -8.68 7.61 4.28
N ILE A 105 -8.32 7.68 5.56
CA ILE A 105 -8.49 6.59 6.55
C ILE A 105 -9.44 7.10 7.63
N LEU A 106 -10.56 6.42 7.81
CA LEU A 106 -11.58 6.77 8.79
C LEU A 106 -11.70 5.71 9.88
N ASP A 107 -11.96 6.19 11.08
CA ASP A 107 -12.45 5.39 12.21
C ASP A 107 -11.65 4.13 12.55
N ALA A 108 -10.33 4.17 12.37
CA ALA A 108 -9.47 3.08 12.81
C ALA A 108 -9.58 2.88 14.32
N LYS A 109 -9.50 1.64 14.76
CA LYS A 109 -9.65 1.27 16.18
C LYS A 109 -8.55 1.83 17.07
N GLY A 110 -7.37 2.05 16.53
CA GLY A 110 -6.24 2.72 17.15
C GLY A 110 -5.65 3.73 16.16
N ASP A 111 -4.37 3.61 15.85
CA ASP A 111 -3.71 4.51 14.90
C ASP A 111 -4.29 4.34 13.48
N ALA A 112 -4.68 5.43 12.84
CA ALA A 112 -5.13 5.37 11.46
C ALA A 112 -4.01 4.87 10.52
N LEU A 113 -2.84 5.44 10.70
CA LEU A 113 -1.60 5.07 10.01
C LEU A 113 -0.49 4.90 11.03
N LYS A 114 0.19 3.78 10.98
CA LYS A 114 1.33 3.50 11.85
C LYS A 114 2.55 3.12 11.02
N VAL A 115 3.67 3.78 11.31
CA VAL A 115 4.96 3.50 10.67
C VAL A 115 5.93 3.05 11.74
N ILE A 116 6.52 1.86 11.57
CA ILE A 116 7.46 1.29 12.53
C ILE A 116 8.75 0.90 11.83
N GLY A 117 9.88 1.40 12.34
CA GLY A 117 11.21 1.00 11.89
C GLY A 117 11.54 1.33 10.44
N ALA A 118 10.80 2.24 9.82
CA ALA A 118 10.91 2.58 8.41
C ALA A 118 11.56 3.96 8.21
N LYS A 119 12.23 4.13 7.08
CA LYS A 119 12.89 5.37 6.66
C LYS A 119 12.37 5.82 5.30
N GLY A 120 12.35 7.14 5.07
CA GLY A 120 12.01 7.72 3.77
C GLY A 120 10.54 7.57 3.41
N ILE A 121 9.64 7.73 4.37
CA ILE A 121 8.20 7.68 4.14
C ILE A 121 7.72 9.06 3.69
N ASN A 122 7.02 9.08 2.55
CA ASN A 122 6.34 10.27 2.03
C ASN A 122 4.83 10.13 2.21
N MET A 123 4.22 11.10 2.86
CA MET A 123 2.79 11.19 3.04
C MET A 123 2.29 12.45 2.34
N ILE A 124 1.50 12.29 1.31
CA ILE A 124 1.07 13.39 0.45
C ILE A 124 -0.45 13.36 0.32
N ASN A 125 -1.11 14.46 0.68
CA ASN A 125 -2.54 14.58 0.55
C ASN A 125 -3.30 13.38 1.12
N LEU A 126 -3.06 13.09 2.40
CA LEU A 126 -3.76 12.09 3.18
C LEU A 126 -4.72 12.77 4.15
N LYS A 127 -5.85 12.13 4.39
CA LYS A 127 -6.78 12.52 5.44
C LYS A 127 -6.95 11.35 6.41
N THR A 128 -6.81 11.63 7.69
CA THR A 128 -7.20 10.70 8.74
C THR A 128 -8.28 11.38 9.59
N GLU A 129 -9.36 10.70 9.85
CA GLU A 129 -10.48 11.25 10.58
C GLU A 129 -11.16 10.19 11.44
N TRP A 130 -11.61 10.60 12.59
CA TRP A 130 -12.45 9.81 13.45
C TRP A 130 -13.83 10.45 13.52
N THR A 131 -14.84 9.76 13.00
CA THR A 131 -16.21 10.30 12.84
C THR A 131 -17.19 9.79 13.88
N GLY A 132 -16.70 9.06 14.90
CA GLY A 132 -17.53 8.45 15.92
C GLY A 132 -17.67 6.94 15.77
N GLY A 133 -16.64 6.29 15.24
CA GLY A 133 -16.52 4.84 15.14
C GLY A 133 -16.66 4.11 16.46
N PRO A 134 -16.20 2.86 16.58
CA PRO A 134 -16.44 2.05 17.77
C PRO A 134 -16.02 2.75 19.06
N LYS A 135 -16.86 2.71 20.09
CA LYS A 135 -16.64 3.40 21.37
C LYS A 135 -15.37 2.96 22.13
N SER A 136 -14.69 1.92 21.65
CA SER A 136 -13.47 1.37 22.26
C SER A 136 -12.20 1.85 21.56
N THR A 137 -12.26 2.90 20.76
CA THR A 137 -11.10 3.42 20.02
C THR A 137 -10.25 4.32 20.89
N ASN A 138 -8.93 4.20 20.73
CA ASN A 138 -7.93 5.06 21.38
C ASN A 138 -7.11 5.83 20.34
N GLY A 139 -7.72 6.07 19.20
CA GLY A 139 -7.03 6.73 18.10
C GLY A 139 -6.86 8.22 18.25
#